data_bbfc4010892dfd70f720ad0a277a734b
#
_entry.id   bbfc4010892dfd70f720ad0a277a734b
#
_cell.length_a   1.000
_cell.length_b   1.000
_cell.length_c   1.000
_cell.angle_alpha   90.00
_cell.angle_beta   90.00
_cell.angle_gamma   90.00
#
_symmetry.space_group_name_H-M   'P 1'
#
loop_
_entity.id
_entity.type
_entity.pdbx_description
1 polymer ?
#
loop_
_entity_poly.entity_id
_entity_poly.type
_entity_poly.pdbx_seq_one_letter_code
_entity_poly.pdbx_strand_id
1 'polypeptide(L)'
;LQNQYTPEPGDEQLWVLMCRRATIETVLRRYVEREKTLTIANTTYVTDILVEEQEQHASKALVTVGLELTDRNNANEKSQHFADLIIDATGRAGKFNKWLGDKGAKVTEERDDAEIVYYTRHYALKPGVEEPKRDSNNPSAGDLGYLKYGVFPGDNGNFALIICIHNEEHELREAVKDPILFDAICDSIPGVQPWIAKENADATTAPFGIGQIHAVWRDYVHEDGPQLLNFFAVGDAASRTNPLYGRGCSTGTLHAHILADVLAKNDDPWQRALAFKQRTE
;
A
#
# COMPACT_ATOMS: atom_id res chain seq x y z
N LEU A 1 -13.94 4.22 24.31
CA LEU A 1 -14.39 5.57 24.00
C LEU A 1 -15.21 5.51 22.73
N GLN A 2 -16.52 5.34 22.87
CA GLN A 2 -17.45 5.59 21.77
C GLN A 2 -17.45 7.10 21.54
N ASN A 3 -16.71 7.54 20.54
CA ASN A 3 -16.97 8.85 19.99
C ASN A 3 -18.39 8.78 19.39
N GLN A 4 -19.31 9.48 20.02
CA GLN A 4 -20.62 9.74 19.43
C GLN A 4 -20.38 10.65 18.22
N TYR A 5 -20.09 9.99 17.09
CA TYR A 5 -19.96 10.70 15.82
C TYR A 5 -21.34 11.20 15.41
N THR A 6 -21.44 12.49 15.18
CA THR A 6 -22.64 13.09 14.60
C THR A 6 -22.39 13.24 13.10
N PRO A 7 -23.18 12.58 12.22
CA PRO A 7 -23.02 12.71 10.78
C PRO A 7 -23.08 14.17 10.32
N GLU A 8 -22.14 14.52 9.43
CA GLU A 8 -22.08 15.84 8.79
C GLU A 8 -22.56 15.77 7.34
N PRO A 9 -23.04 16.88 6.76
CA PRO A 9 -23.38 16.93 5.34
C PRO A 9 -22.17 16.57 4.46
N GLY A 10 -22.34 15.61 3.57
CA GLY A 10 -21.28 15.09 2.72
C GLY A 10 -20.75 13.71 3.13
N ASP A 11 -21.03 13.24 4.34
CA ASP A 11 -20.61 11.92 4.81
C ASP A 11 -21.18 10.77 3.97
N GLU A 12 -22.33 10.99 3.35
CA GLU A 12 -22.93 10.04 2.41
C GLU A 12 -22.06 9.78 1.17
N GLN A 13 -21.07 10.63 0.92
CA GLN A 13 -20.07 10.47 -0.15
C GLN A 13 -18.82 9.71 0.32
N LEU A 14 -18.64 9.52 1.63
CA LEU A 14 -17.54 8.79 2.22
C LEU A 14 -17.89 7.32 2.34
N TRP A 15 -17.71 6.59 1.27
CA TRP A 15 -17.96 5.15 1.25
C TRP A 15 -16.67 4.35 0.99
N VAL A 16 -16.63 3.12 1.46
CA VAL A 16 -15.48 2.22 1.35
C VAL A 16 -15.85 1.05 0.47
N LEU A 17 -15.03 0.78 -0.54
CA LEU A 17 -15.15 -0.43 -1.35
C LEU A 17 -14.52 -1.60 -0.58
N MET A 18 -15.36 -2.52 -0.11
CA MET A 18 -14.92 -3.74 0.55
C MET A 18 -14.78 -4.86 -0.48
N CYS A 19 -13.56 -5.26 -0.76
CA CYS A 19 -13.26 -6.40 -1.63
C CYS A 19 -11.87 -6.96 -1.31
N ARG A 20 -11.62 -8.22 -1.71
CA ARG A 20 -10.28 -8.78 -1.60
C ARG A 20 -9.32 -8.06 -2.55
N ARG A 21 -8.08 -7.89 -2.12
CA ARG A 21 -7.01 -7.28 -2.93
C ARG A 21 -6.88 -7.94 -4.31
N ALA A 22 -6.91 -9.27 -4.37
CA ALA A 22 -6.81 -10.01 -5.62
C ALA A 22 -7.94 -9.66 -6.61
N THR A 23 -9.13 -9.37 -6.13
CA THR A 23 -10.29 -8.99 -6.95
C THR A 23 -10.08 -7.62 -7.58
N ILE A 24 -9.72 -6.59 -6.79
CA ILE A 24 -9.49 -5.24 -7.32
C ILE A 24 -8.29 -5.21 -8.27
N GLU A 25 -7.20 -5.91 -7.93
CA GLU A 25 -6.02 -6.02 -8.81
C GLU A 25 -6.38 -6.67 -10.15
N THR A 26 -7.20 -7.73 -10.14
CA THR A 26 -7.66 -8.39 -11.36
C THR A 26 -8.52 -7.47 -12.23
N VAL A 27 -9.43 -6.72 -11.61
CA VAL A 27 -10.31 -5.77 -12.33
C VAL A 27 -9.47 -4.66 -12.97
N LEU A 28 -8.57 -4.04 -12.21
CA LEU A 28 -7.67 -2.98 -12.71
C LEU A 28 -6.76 -3.52 -13.81
N ARG A 29 -6.20 -4.72 -13.64
CA ARG A 29 -5.38 -5.38 -14.65
C ARG A 29 -6.12 -5.57 -15.96
N ARG A 30 -7.34 -6.12 -15.92
CA ARG A 30 -8.19 -6.32 -17.10
C ARG A 30 -8.60 -5.01 -17.76
N TYR A 31 -8.75 -3.93 -16.98
CA TYR A 31 -9.01 -2.60 -17.52
C TYR A 31 -7.81 -2.10 -18.33
N VAL A 32 -6.61 -2.16 -17.74
CA VAL A 32 -5.37 -1.74 -18.40
C VAL A 32 -5.06 -2.56 -19.65
N GLU A 33 -5.32 -3.87 -19.65
CA GLU A 33 -5.10 -4.77 -20.80
C GLU A 33 -5.97 -4.43 -22.03
N ARG A 34 -7.03 -3.62 -21.88
CA ARG A 34 -7.86 -3.15 -22.99
C ARG A 34 -7.26 -1.94 -23.71
N GLU A 35 -6.34 -1.25 -23.07
CA GLU A 35 -5.68 -0.06 -23.61
C GLU A 35 -4.58 -0.47 -24.60
N LYS A 36 -4.78 -0.18 -25.89
CA LYS A 36 -3.86 -0.59 -26.96
C LYS A 36 -2.51 0.13 -26.95
N THR A 37 -2.44 1.26 -26.27
CA THR A 37 -1.22 2.07 -26.12
C THR A 37 -0.32 1.62 -24.99
N LEU A 38 -0.77 0.64 -24.19
CA LEU A 38 -0.05 0.13 -23.03
C LEU A 38 0.54 -1.26 -23.31
N THR A 39 1.76 -1.46 -22.86
CA THR A 39 2.43 -2.76 -22.88
C THR A 39 2.71 -3.21 -21.45
N ILE A 40 2.30 -4.42 -21.11
CA ILE A 40 2.58 -5.03 -19.81
C ILE A 40 3.66 -6.09 -19.95
N ALA A 41 4.85 -5.82 -19.45
CA ALA A 41 6.00 -6.74 -19.50
C ALA A 41 6.04 -7.61 -18.23
N ASN A 42 5.38 -8.78 -18.25
CA ASN A 42 5.21 -9.66 -17.10
C ASN A 42 6.47 -10.41 -16.65
N THR A 43 7.40 -10.62 -17.55
CA THR A 43 8.61 -11.43 -17.30
C THR A 43 9.86 -10.57 -17.14
N THR A 44 9.67 -9.26 -16.94
CA THR A 44 10.77 -8.29 -16.90
C THR A 44 10.98 -7.78 -15.48
N TYR A 45 12.24 -7.79 -15.05
CA TYR A 45 12.66 -7.14 -13.82
C TYR A 45 13.45 -5.88 -14.13
N VAL A 46 13.16 -4.81 -13.40
CA VAL A 46 14.01 -3.62 -13.37
C VAL A 46 15.18 -3.91 -12.45
N THR A 47 16.39 -3.71 -12.94
CA THR A 47 17.64 -3.97 -12.21
C THR A 47 18.41 -2.71 -11.87
N ASP A 48 18.20 -1.62 -12.60
CA ASP A 48 18.78 -0.30 -12.31
C ASP A 48 18.00 0.81 -13.03
N ILE A 49 18.27 2.06 -12.66
CA ILE A 49 17.75 3.27 -13.31
C ILE A 49 18.89 3.97 -14.06
N LEU A 50 18.61 4.47 -15.26
CA LEU A 50 19.54 5.24 -16.06
C LEU A 50 19.33 6.72 -15.83
N VAL A 51 20.40 7.45 -15.53
CA VAL A 51 20.39 8.88 -15.29
C VAL A 51 21.50 9.59 -16.05
N GLU A 52 21.27 10.86 -16.40
CA GLU A 52 22.25 11.76 -16.98
C GLU A 52 22.32 13.05 -16.15
N GLU A 53 23.48 13.67 -16.05
CA GLU A 53 23.61 15.00 -15.48
C GLU A 53 23.28 16.05 -16.54
N GLN A 54 22.40 17.00 -16.20
CA GLN A 54 22.05 18.12 -17.05
C GLN A 54 22.04 19.43 -16.25
N GLU A 55 22.38 20.52 -16.91
CA GLU A 55 22.17 21.86 -16.33
C GLU A 55 20.73 22.30 -16.58
N GLN A 56 20.01 22.57 -15.50
CA GLN A 56 18.62 23.03 -15.52
C GLN A 56 18.47 24.19 -14.53
N HIS A 57 17.90 25.30 -14.99
CA HIS A 57 17.69 26.51 -14.15
C HIS A 57 18.94 26.97 -13.38
N ALA A 58 20.10 26.94 -14.03
CA ALA A 58 21.42 27.25 -13.46
C ALA A 58 21.87 26.32 -12.30
N SER A 59 21.27 25.15 -12.18
CA SER A 59 21.64 24.11 -11.22
C SER A 59 21.91 22.81 -11.95
N LYS A 60 22.77 21.96 -11.36
CA LYS A 60 22.95 20.59 -11.84
C LYS A 60 21.81 19.73 -11.34
N ALA A 61 21.16 19.03 -12.25
CA ALA A 61 20.12 18.06 -11.95
C ALA A 61 20.44 16.71 -12.59
N LEU A 62 20.05 15.63 -11.92
CA LEU A 62 20.00 14.29 -12.52
C LEU A 62 18.69 14.13 -13.27
N VAL A 63 18.76 13.77 -14.51
CA VAL A 63 17.58 13.49 -15.35
C VAL A 63 17.49 11.99 -15.57
N THR A 64 16.38 11.39 -15.22
CA THR A 64 16.16 9.97 -15.53
C THR A 64 15.83 9.82 -17.01
N VAL A 65 16.53 8.89 -17.67
CA VAL A 65 16.44 8.68 -19.11
C VAL A 65 16.01 7.25 -19.48
N GLY A 66 15.90 6.36 -18.50
CA GLY A 66 15.50 4.98 -18.76
C GLY A 66 15.74 4.03 -17.61
N LEU A 67 15.63 2.76 -17.91
CA LEU A 67 15.80 1.64 -16.97
C LEU A 67 16.74 0.56 -17.57
N GLU A 68 17.49 -0.10 -16.69
CA GLU A 68 18.11 -1.37 -17.00
C GLU A 68 17.14 -2.49 -16.65
N LEU A 69 16.92 -3.39 -17.59
CA LEU A 69 15.96 -4.49 -17.48
C LEU A 69 16.65 -5.82 -17.65
N THR A 70 16.08 -6.87 -17.05
CA THR A 70 16.49 -8.26 -17.29
C THR A 70 15.24 -9.13 -17.47
N ASP A 71 15.34 -10.15 -18.32
CA ASP A 71 14.27 -11.14 -18.45
C ASP A 71 14.31 -12.11 -17.25
N ARG A 72 13.15 -12.44 -16.71
CA ARG A 72 12.99 -13.37 -15.59
C ARG A 72 13.55 -14.76 -15.87
N ASN A 73 13.45 -15.19 -17.13
CA ASN A 73 13.88 -16.53 -17.56
C ASN A 73 15.36 -16.55 -17.98
N ASN A 74 15.96 -15.38 -18.21
CA ASN A 74 17.37 -15.22 -18.60
C ASN A 74 18.02 -14.04 -17.86
N ALA A 75 18.37 -14.25 -16.60
CA ALA A 75 18.92 -13.19 -15.74
C ALA A 75 20.27 -12.61 -16.22
N ASN A 76 20.94 -13.26 -17.16
CA ASN A 76 22.22 -12.80 -17.73
C ASN A 76 22.02 -11.83 -18.90
N GLU A 77 20.82 -11.74 -19.45
CA GLU A 77 20.51 -10.84 -20.55
C GLU A 77 19.97 -9.52 -19.99
N LYS A 78 20.83 -8.52 -20.00
CA LYS A 78 20.47 -7.15 -19.62
C LYS A 78 20.19 -6.32 -20.87
N SER A 79 19.18 -5.49 -20.80
CA SER A 79 18.81 -4.54 -21.85
C SER A 79 18.54 -3.16 -21.24
N GLN A 80 18.72 -2.11 -22.03
CA GLN A 80 18.39 -0.75 -21.64
C GLN A 80 17.13 -0.32 -22.38
N HIS A 81 16.19 0.25 -21.62
CA HIS A 81 14.97 0.85 -22.14
C HIS A 81 14.98 2.34 -21.82
N PHE A 82 15.04 3.16 -22.86
CA PHE A 82 14.98 4.62 -22.71
C PHE A 82 13.51 5.08 -22.67
N ALA A 83 13.26 6.10 -21.85
CA ALA A 83 11.94 6.67 -21.66
C ALA A 83 12.06 8.14 -21.24
N ASP A 84 11.08 8.94 -21.62
CA ASP A 84 10.99 10.37 -21.27
C ASP A 84 10.59 10.59 -19.80
N LEU A 85 10.01 9.57 -19.17
CA LEU A 85 9.49 9.64 -17.81
C LEU A 85 9.53 8.26 -17.14
N ILE A 86 9.95 8.24 -15.88
CA ILE A 86 9.94 7.04 -15.04
C ILE A 86 8.99 7.26 -13.87
N ILE A 87 8.06 6.31 -13.68
CA ILE A 87 7.14 6.31 -12.53
C ILE A 87 7.42 5.06 -11.69
N ASP A 88 7.88 5.29 -10.46
CA ASP A 88 8.06 4.22 -9.47
C ASP A 88 6.73 3.95 -8.74
N ALA A 89 6.10 2.83 -9.04
CA ALA A 89 4.94 2.29 -8.33
C ALA A 89 5.26 0.94 -7.67
N THR A 90 6.55 0.67 -7.39
CA THR A 90 7.01 -0.64 -6.87
C THR A 90 6.69 -0.84 -5.38
N GLY A 91 6.20 0.19 -4.72
CA GLY A 91 5.75 0.13 -3.34
C GLY A 91 6.88 -0.09 -2.34
N ARG A 92 6.59 -0.82 -1.26
CA ARG A 92 7.50 -1.00 -0.13
C ARG A 92 8.84 -1.66 -0.51
N ALA A 93 8.84 -2.56 -1.46
CA ALA A 93 10.00 -3.36 -1.86
C ALA A 93 10.86 -2.70 -2.95
N GLY A 94 10.50 -1.50 -3.39
CA GLY A 94 11.19 -0.74 -4.42
C GLY A 94 12.65 -0.47 -4.06
N LYS A 95 13.52 -0.55 -5.07
CA LYS A 95 14.96 -0.32 -4.92
C LYS A 95 15.42 1.02 -5.51
N PHE A 96 14.51 1.79 -6.08
CA PHE A 96 14.83 3.04 -6.78
C PHE A 96 15.57 4.03 -5.90
N ASN A 97 15.20 4.18 -4.63
CA ASN A 97 15.92 5.07 -3.71
C ASN A 97 17.40 4.70 -3.57
N LYS A 98 17.68 3.39 -3.47
CA LYS A 98 19.06 2.92 -3.40
C LYS A 98 19.81 3.23 -4.71
N TRP A 99 19.24 2.88 -5.85
CA TRP A 99 19.88 3.11 -7.15
C TRP A 99 20.11 4.59 -7.43
N LEU A 100 19.12 5.44 -7.12
CA LEU A 100 19.25 6.90 -7.25
C LEU A 100 20.32 7.45 -6.31
N GLY A 101 20.37 7.00 -5.07
CA GLY A 101 21.40 7.38 -4.11
C GLY A 101 22.81 6.97 -4.58
N ASP A 102 22.97 5.76 -5.11
CA ASP A 102 24.24 5.28 -5.69
C ASP A 102 24.71 6.15 -6.88
N LYS A 103 23.79 6.87 -7.54
CA LYS A 103 24.04 7.81 -8.64
C LYS A 103 24.13 9.28 -8.19
N GLY A 104 24.08 9.52 -6.88
CA GLY A 104 24.26 10.86 -6.30
C GLY A 104 22.99 11.67 -6.10
N ALA A 105 21.80 11.11 -6.38
CA ALA A 105 20.56 11.78 -6.03
C ALA A 105 20.37 11.79 -4.51
N LYS A 106 20.00 12.94 -3.98
CA LYS A 106 19.64 13.07 -2.57
C LYS A 106 18.14 12.77 -2.45
N VAL A 107 17.80 11.72 -1.69
CA VAL A 107 16.42 11.41 -1.32
C VAL A 107 16.32 11.53 0.19
N THR A 108 15.48 12.43 0.67
CA THR A 108 15.20 12.54 2.10
C THR A 108 14.14 11.51 2.45
N GLU A 109 14.40 10.69 3.47
CA GLU A 109 13.44 9.72 3.99
C GLU A 109 13.17 10.01 5.46
N GLU A 110 11.92 10.30 5.79
CA GLU A 110 11.43 10.31 7.16
C GLU A 110 10.77 8.98 7.45
N ARG A 111 11.02 8.44 8.65
CA ARG A 111 10.54 7.12 9.03
C ARG A 111 10.10 7.10 10.48
N ASP A 112 8.90 6.57 10.70
CA ASP A 112 8.32 6.39 12.02
C ASP A 112 7.89 4.93 12.20
N ASP A 113 8.31 4.29 13.31
CA ASP A 113 7.92 2.90 13.61
C ASP A 113 6.51 2.90 14.21
N ALA A 114 5.65 2.08 13.65
CA ALA A 114 4.30 1.92 14.18
C ALA A 114 4.23 1.10 15.47
N GLU A 115 5.34 0.44 15.86
CA GLU A 115 5.50 -0.38 17.08
C GLU A 115 4.48 -1.52 17.22
N ILE A 116 3.95 -1.99 16.09
CA ILE A 116 2.88 -3.00 16.03
C ILE A 116 3.21 -4.13 15.07
N VAL A 117 2.58 -5.27 15.32
CA VAL A 117 2.55 -6.42 14.42
C VAL A 117 1.11 -6.77 14.12
N TYR A 118 0.81 -7.01 12.85
CA TYR A 118 -0.48 -7.55 12.42
C TYR A 118 -0.39 -9.06 12.26
N TYR A 119 -1.41 -9.74 12.75
CA TYR A 119 -1.68 -11.14 12.45
C TYR A 119 -3.01 -11.23 11.74
N THR A 120 -3.00 -11.90 10.60
CA THR A 120 -4.18 -12.06 9.75
C THR A 120 -4.47 -13.55 9.59
N ARG A 121 -5.74 -13.93 9.65
CA ARG A 121 -6.24 -15.24 9.26
C ARG A 121 -7.43 -15.05 8.34
N HIS A 122 -7.49 -15.83 7.26
CA HIS A 122 -8.61 -15.80 6.33
C HIS A 122 -9.60 -16.92 6.60
N TYR A 123 -10.87 -16.62 6.35
CA TYR A 123 -12.00 -17.50 6.52
C TYR A 123 -12.93 -17.40 5.31
N ALA A 124 -13.78 -18.41 5.16
CA ALA A 124 -14.90 -18.42 4.23
C ALA A 124 -16.18 -18.81 4.95
N LEU A 125 -17.24 -18.05 4.75
CA LEU A 125 -18.58 -18.43 5.20
C LEU A 125 -19.01 -19.73 4.51
N LYS A 126 -19.70 -20.59 5.24
CA LYS A 126 -20.25 -21.83 4.71
C LYS A 126 -21.38 -21.53 3.72
N PRO A 127 -21.64 -22.45 2.77
CA PRO A 127 -22.71 -22.28 1.81
C PRO A 127 -24.06 -21.97 2.48
N GLY A 128 -24.70 -20.89 2.07
CA GLY A 128 -26.00 -20.46 2.60
C GLY A 128 -25.95 -19.68 3.92
N VAL A 129 -24.77 -19.46 4.49
CA VAL A 129 -24.60 -18.58 5.66
C VAL A 129 -24.43 -17.14 5.20
N GLU A 130 -25.23 -16.25 5.78
CA GLU A 130 -25.13 -14.82 5.57
C GLU A 130 -24.11 -14.19 6.55
N GLU A 131 -23.56 -13.03 6.17
CA GLU A 131 -22.71 -12.25 7.07
C GLU A 131 -23.45 -11.88 8.35
N PRO A 132 -22.82 -12.01 9.54
CA PRO A 132 -23.41 -11.58 10.78
C PRO A 132 -23.84 -10.10 10.73
N LYS A 133 -25.02 -9.82 11.26
CA LYS A 133 -25.54 -8.45 11.31
C LYS A 133 -24.64 -7.57 12.19
N ARG A 134 -24.48 -6.33 11.77
CA ARG A 134 -23.74 -5.33 12.58
C ARG A 134 -24.49 -5.10 13.91
N ASP A 135 -23.74 -5.18 15.00
CA ASP A 135 -24.20 -4.88 16.34
C ASP A 135 -23.36 -3.74 16.92
N SER A 136 -23.97 -2.60 17.21
CA SER A 136 -23.27 -1.45 17.78
C SER A 136 -22.77 -1.69 19.21
N ASN A 137 -23.37 -2.64 19.93
CA ASN A 137 -22.97 -2.99 21.30
C ASN A 137 -21.77 -3.97 21.29
N ASN A 138 -21.64 -4.76 20.21
CA ASN A 138 -20.57 -5.73 20.00
C ASN A 138 -19.99 -5.52 18.61
N PRO A 139 -19.19 -4.48 18.40
CA PRO A 139 -18.63 -4.18 17.07
C PRO A 139 -17.64 -5.27 16.62
N SER A 140 -17.66 -5.55 15.34
CA SER A 140 -16.71 -6.49 14.71
C SER A 140 -15.29 -5.92 14.50
N ALA A 141 -15.07 -4.69 14.94
CA ALA A 141 -13.74 -4.07 14.98
C ALA A 141 -13.64 -3.18 16.23
N GLY A 142 -12.48 -3.17 16.88
CA GLY A 142 -12.30 -2.42 18.11
C GLY A 142 -10.87 -2.38 18.61
N ASP A 143 -10.71 -1.66 19.72
CA ASP A 143 -9.46 -1.48 20.43
C ASP A 143 -9.68 -1.86 21.91
N LEU A 144 -8.97 -2.87 22.39
CA LEU A 144 -9.03 -3.34 23.78
C LEU A 144 -7.86 -2.81 24.62
N GLY A 145 -7.05 -1.90 24.08
CA GLY A 145 -5.86 -1.35 24.68
C GLY A 145 -4.60 -2.19 24.38
N TYR A 146 -4.59 -3.45 24.75
CA TYR A 146 -3.48 -4.39 24.53
C TYR A 146 -3.51 -5.09 23.16
N LEU A 147 -4.67 -5.14 22.50
CA LEU A 147 -4.82 -5.57 21.12
C LEU A 147 -5.94 -4.78 20.43
N LYS A 148 -5.79 -4.61 19.13
CA LYS A 148 -6.86 -4.13 18.24
C LYS A 148 -7.28 -5.28 17.33
N TYR A 149 -8.55 -5.32 16.96
CA TYR A 149 -9.08 -6.38 16.11
C TYR A 149 -10.03 -5.81 15.06
N GLY A 150 -10.20 -6.56 14.00
CA GLY A 150 -11.18 -6.20 12.97
C GLY A 150 -11.51 -7.36 12.06
N VAL A 151 -12.79 -7.46 11.71
CA VAL A 151 -13.28 -8.33 10.65
C VAL A 151 -13.41 -7.52 9.38
N PHE A 152 -12.81 -8.00 8.31
CA PHE A 152 -12.81 -7.36 7.00
C PHE A 152 -13.52 -8.26 5.99
N PRO A 153 -14.82 -8.05 5.76
CA PRO A 153 -15.57 -8.76 4.74
C PRO A 153 -14.98 -8.52 3.36
N GLY A 154 -14.99 -9.55 2.54
CA GLY A 154 -14.55 -9.50 1.16
C GLY A 154 -15.64 -9.97 0.20
N ASP A 155 -15.26 -10.39 -0.97
CA ASP A 155 -16.17 -10.94 -1.98
C ASP A 155 -16.41 -12.46 -1.75
N ASN A 156 -17.57 -12.94 -2.20
CA ASN A 156 -17.94 -14.37 -2.20
C ASN A 156 -17.88 -15.04 -0.81
N GLY A 157 -18.33 -14.37 0.23
CA GLY A 157 -18.32 -14.90 1.60
C GLY A 157 -16.94 -15.07 2.22
N ASN A 158 -15.87 -14.62 1.56
CA ASN A 158 -14.54 -14.61 2.17
C ASN A 158 -14.38 -13.37 3.07
N PHE A 159 -13.68 -13.55 4.19
CA PHE A 159 -13.33 -12.45 5.05
C PHE A 159 -11.96 -12.66 5.69
N ALA A 160 -11.35 -11.58 6.14
CA ALA A 160 -10.12 -11.60 6.92
C ALA A 160 -10.40 -11.16 8.34
N LEU A 161 -9.78 -11.83 9.29
CA LEU A 161 -9.72 -11.44 10.67
C LEU A 161 -8.32 -10.95 10.98
N ILE A 162 -8.21 -9.73 11.49
CA ILE A 162 -6.94 -9.11 11.80
C ILE A 162 -6.86 -8.82 13.30
N ILE A 163 -5.75 -9.22 13.89
CA ILE A 163 -5.34 -8.84 15.24
C ILE A 163 -4.08 -8.00 15.10
N CYS A 164 -4.09 -6.81 15.69
CA CYS A 164 -2.96 -5.91 15.76
C CYS A 164 -2.49 -5.83 17.22
N ILE A 165 -1.21 -6.09 17.46
CA ILE A 165 -0.62 -6.21 18.77
C ILE A 165 0.62 -5.32 18.85
N HIS A 166 0.82 -4.66 19.99
CA HIS A 166 2.04 -3.89 20.24
C HIS A 166 3.27 -4.81 20.29
N ASN A 167 4.41 -4.31 19.85
CA ASN A 167 5.65 -5.09 19.77
C ASN A 167 6.10 -5.68 21.13
N GLU A 168 5.74 -5.04 22.22
CA GLU A 168 6.11 -5.44 23.58
C GLU A 168 5.20 -6.54 24.17
N GLU A 169 4.05 -6.83 23.56
CA GLU A 169 3.12 -7.88 23.98
C GLU A 169 3.61 -9.28 23.54
N HIS A 170 4.74 -9.72 24.08
CA HIS A 170 5.46 -10.91 23.61
C HIS A 170 4.64 -12.19 23.73
N GLU A 171 3.95 -12.43 24.85
CA GLU A 171 3.17 -13.64 25.07
C GLU A 171 1.99 -13.74 24.10
N LEU A 172 1.28 -12.62 23.90
CA LEU A 172 0.15 -12.55 22.98
C LEU A 172 0.61 -12.75 21.52
N ARG A 173 1.76 -12.18 21.17
CA ARG A 173 2.36 -12.35 19.84
C ARG A 173 2.76 -13.79 19.54
N GLU A 174 3.19 -14.55 20.54
CA GLU A 174 3.45 -15.98 20.36
C GLU A 174 2.13 -16.77 20.26
N ALA A 175 1.15 -16.47 21.11
CA ALA A 175 -0.15 -17.14 21.11
C ALA A 175 -0.88 -17.02 19.77
N VAL A 176 -0.92 -15.83 19.14
CA VAL A 176 -1.66 -15.61 17.89
C VAL A 176 -1.03 -16.27 16.66
N LYS A 177 0.16 -16.83 16.76
CA LYS A 177 0.78 -17.64 15.70
C LYS A 177 0.19 -19.04 15.61
N ASP A 178 -0.30 -19.56 16.73
CA ASP A 178 -0.97 -20.84 16.81
C ASP A 178 -2.42 -20.70 16.32
N PRO A 179 -2.89 -21.50 15.34
CA PRO A 179 -4.23 -21.41 14.81
C PRO A 179 -5.35 -21.63 15.85
N ILE A 180 -5.10 -22.49 16.85
CA ILE A 180 -6.09 -22.82 17.88
C ILE A 180 -6.21 -21.66 18.86
N LEU A 181 -5.07 -21.10 19.29
CA LEU A 181 -5.04 -19.96 20.21
C LEU A 181 -5.54 -18.68 19.52
N PHE A 182 -5.24 -18.50 18.25
CA PHE A 182 -5.77 -17.37 17.47
C PHE A 182 -7.32 -17.42 17.46
N ASP A 183 -7.90 -18.57 17.13
CA ASP A 183 -9.36 -18.73 17.11
C ASP A 183 -9.95 -18.58 18.52
N ALA A 184 -9.32 -19.11 19.56
CA ALA A 184 -9.79 -18.96 20.93
C ALA A 184 -9.81 -17.49 21.40
N ILE A 185 -8.77 -16.71 21.06
CA ILE A 185 -8.71 -15.27 21.33
C ILE A 185 -9.87 -14.56 20.60
N CYS A 186 -10.08 -14.87 19.32
CA CYS A 186 -11.12 -14.27 18.52
C CYS A 186 -12.53 -14.66 18.98
N ASP A 187 -12.72 -15.90 19.40
CA ASP A 187 -14.01 -16.41 19.92
C ASP A 187 -14.39 -15.73 21.26
N SER A 188 -13.41 -15.26 22.01
CA SER A 188 -13.64 -14.50 23.25
C SER A 188 -14.15 -13.07 23.02
N ILE A 189 -14.14 -12.58 21.78
CA ILE A 189 -14.57 -11.23 21.42
C ILE A 189 -16.01 -11.29 20.88
N PRO A 190 -17.02 -10.76 21.62
CA PRO A 190 -18.44 -10.93 21.25
C PRO A 190 -18.80 -10.48 19.84
N GLY A 191 -18.16 -9.43 19.31
CA GLY A 191 -18.41 -8.93 17.96
C GLY A 191 -17.71 -9.74 16.84
N VAL A 192 -16.77 -10.61 17.21
CA VAL A 192 -16.02 -11.47 16.27
C VAL A 192 -16.55 -12.90 16.28
N GLN A 193 -16.94 -13.37 17.45
CA GLN A 193 -17.40 -14.75 17.66
C GLN A 193 -18.43 -15.25 16.60
N PRO A 194 -19.48 -14.49 16.24
CA PRO A 194 -20.44 -14.95 15.24
C PRO A 194 -19.86 -15.17 13.83
N TRP A 195 -18.74 -14.52 13.53
CA TRP A 195 -18.07 -14.67 12.24
C TRP A 195 -17.31 -15.99 12.10
N ILE A 196 -16.71 -16.46 13.21
CA ILE A 196 -15.84 -17.65 13.20
C ILE A 196 -16.47 -18.89 13.84
N ALA A 197 -17.72 -18.78 14.31
CA ALA A 197 -18.45 -19.92 14.83
C ALA A 197 -18.39 -21.09 13.83
N LYS A 198 -18.13 -22.31 14.33
CA LYS A 198 -17.92 -23.51 13.49
C LYS A 198 -19.07 -23.84 12.55
N GLU A 199 -20.27 -23.43 12.91
CA GLU A 199 -21.46 -23.55 12.06
C GLU A 199 -21.46 -22.53 10.92
N ASN A 200 -20.79 -21.40 11.06
CA ASN A 200 -20.86 -20.27 10.15
C ASN A 200 -19.69 -20.22 9.15
N ALA A 201 -18.47 -20.53 9.58
CA ALA A 201 -17.29 -20.37 8.72
C ALA A 201 -16.22 -21.43 8.94
N ASP A 202 -15.38 -21.59 7.93
CA ASP A 202 -14.17 -22.39 7.97
C ASP A 202 -12.94 -21.51 7.74
N ALA A 203 -11.87 -21.75 8.50
CA ALA A 203 -10.60 -21.08 8.28
C ALA A 203 -9.96 -21.60 6.98
N THR A 204 -9.50 -20.70 6.13
CA THR A 204 -8.87 -21.01 4.83
C THR A 204 -7.35 -20.90 4.85
N THR A 205 -6.78 -20.27 5.89
CA THR A 205 -5.33 -20.15 6.09
C THR A 205 -4.95 -20.41 7.54
N ALA A 206 -3.66 -20.69 7.79
CA ALA A 206 -3.06 -20.47 9.10
C ALA A 206 -2.94 -18.96 9.38
N PRO A 207 -2.79 -18.52 10.63
CA PRO A 207 -2.42 -17.14 10.94
C PRO A 207 -1.05 -16.79 10.35
N PHE A 208 -0.91 -15.59 9.81
CA PHE A 208 0.37 -15.07 9.33
C PHE A 208 0.56 -13.64 9.81
N GLY A 209 1.80 -13.30 10.17
CA GLY A 209 2.16 -12.00 10.73
C GLY A 209 2.86 -11.09 9.73
N ILE A 210 2.63 -9.79 9.85
CA ILE A 210 3.37 -8.74 9.17
C ILE A 210 3.86 -7.76 10.24
N GLY A 211 5.17 -7.69 10.40
CA GLY A 211 5.85 -6.76 11.31
C GLY A 211 6.73 -5.76 10.58
N GLN A 212 7.54 -5.03 11.36
CA GLN A 212 8.41 -3.96 10.85
C GLN A 212 7.62 -2.92 10.03
N ILE A 213 6.52 -2.48 10.62
CA ILE A 213 5.61 -1.55 9.99
C ILE A 213 6.07 -0.15 10.30
N HIS A 214 6.49 0.55 9.26
CA HIS A 214 6.92 1.94 9.37
C HIS A 214 6.03 2.81 8.47
N ALA A 215 5.61 3.93 9.00
CA ALA A 215 5.21 5.05 8.17
C ALA A 215 6.48 5.63 7.53
N VAL A 216 6.42 5.98 6.26
CA VAL A 216 7.58 6.49 5.51
C VAL A 216 7.09 7.60 4.60
N TRP A 217 7.83 8.69 4.60
CA TRP A 217 7.71 9.77 3.64
C TRP A 217 9.04 9.95 2.91
N ARG A 218 9.00 10.10 1.59
CA ARG A 218 10.17 10.34 0.76
C ARG A 218 10.03 11.62 -0.02
N ASP A 219 11.02 12.48 0.13
CA ASP A 219 11.13 13.73 -0.63
C ASP A 219 12.27 13.63 -1.65
N TYR A 220 11.92 13.91 -2.91
CA TYR A 220 12.84 13.93 -4.05
C TYR A 220 13.14 15.36 -4.50
N VAL A 221 12.52 16.36 -3.86
CA VAL A 221 12.68 17.77 -4.17
C VAL A 221 13.15 18.51 -2.92
N HIS A 222 14.36 19.05 -2.95
CA HIS A 222 14.96 19.77 -1.84
C HIS A 222 14.60 21.24 -1.83
N GLU A 223 15.01 21.96 -0.76
CA GLU A 223 14.80 23.40 -0.62
C GLU A 223 15.45 24.20 -1.76
N ASP A 224 16.60 23.73 -2.26
CA ASP A 224 17.32 24.32 -3.40
C ASP A 224 16.67 24.01 -4.76
N GLY A 225 15.55 23.29 -4.77
CA GLY A 225 14.82 22.87 -5.96
C GLY A 225 15.02 21.42 -6.34
N PRO A 226 14.37 20.95 -7.44
CA PRO A 226 14.45 19.58 -7.92
C PRO A 226 15.88 19.23 -8.36
N GLN A 227 16.47 18.23 -7.75
CA GLN A 227 17.76 17.66 -8.15
C GLN A 227 17.59 16.39 -8.98
N LEU A 228 16.37 15.85 -9.06
CA LEU A 228 15.99 14.69 -9.84
C LEU A 228 14.79 15.03 -10.72
N LEU A 229 14.92 14.85 -12.02
CA LEU A 229 13.92 15.20 -13.02
C LEU A 229 13.44 13.95 -13.77
N ASN A 230 12.23 14.02 -14.29
CA ASN A 230 11.57 12.94 -15.04
C ASN A 230 11.40 11.63 -14.23
N PHE A 231 11.43 11.72 -12.91
CA PHE A 231 11.15 10.60 -11.99
C PHE A 231 10.06 10.99 -11.01
N PHE A 232 9.08 10.10 -10.82
CA PHE A 232 8.01 10.28 -9.85
C PHE A 232 7.78 8.98 -9.10
N ALA A 233 7.83 9.03 -7.78
CA ALA A 233 7.37 7.93 -6.95
C ALA A 233 5.90 8.14 -6.57
N VAL A 234 5.09 7.07 -6.60
CA VAL A 234 3.65 7.09 -6.29
C VAL A 234 3.27 5.99 -5.31
N GLY A 235 2.22 6.22 -4.55
CA GLY A 235 1.75 5.26 -3.53
C GLY A 235 2.84 4.95 -2.50
N ASP A 236 2.94 3.69 -2.08
CA ASP A 236 3.89 3.23 -1.05
C ASP A 236 5.38 3.40 -1.45
N ALA A 237 5.69 3.69 -2.72
CA ALA A 237 7.03 4.05 -3.14
C ALA A 237 7.40 5.46 -2.70
N ALA A 238 6.45 6.40 -2.64
CA ALA A 238 6.63 7.77 -2.17
C ALA A 238 6.29 7.92 -0.69
N SER A 239 5.08 7.52 -0.33
CA SER A 239 4.53 7.73 1.01
C SER A 239 3.75 6.51 1.47
N ARG A 240 4.17 5.94 2.59
CA ARG A 240 3.53 4.80 3.22
C ARG A 240 2.99 5.19 4.57
N THR A 241 1.69 5.11 4.74
CA THR A 241 1.02 5.38 6.00
C THR A 241 0.97 4.12 6.88
N ASN A 242 0.72 4.29 8.17
CA ASN A 242 0.40 3.17 9.06
C ASN A 242 -0.86 2.44 8.53
N PRO A 243 -0.79 1.12 8.29
CA PRO A 243 -1.91 0.33 7.74
C PRO A 243 -3.20 0.39 8.56
N LEU A 244 -3.13 0.68 9.85
CA LEU A 244 -4.31 0.87 10.72
C LEU A 244 -5.32 1.88 10.15
N TYR A 245 -4.84 2.86 9.41
CA TYR A 245 -5.71 3.89 8.82
C TYR A 245 -6.37 3.46 7.51
N GLY A 246 -5.94 2.34 6.89
CA GLY A 246 -6.52 1.82 5.66
C GLY A 246 -6.39 2.72 4.43
N ARG A 247 -5.46 3.69 4.43
CA ARG A 247 -5.40 4.77 3.42
C ARG A 247 -4.51 4.49 2.21
N GLY A 248 -3.69 3.43 2.23
CA GLY A 248 -2.66 3.21 1.21
C GLY A 248 -3.19 3.19 -0.23
N CYS A 249 -4.28 2.48 -0.50
CA CYS A 249 -4.89 2.45 -1.83
C CYS A 249 -5.41 3.82 -2.27
N SER A 250 -6.05 4.56 -1.36
CA SER A 250 -6.58 5.90 -1.63
C SER A 250 -5.45 6.88 -1.92
N THR A 251 -4.36 6.85 -1.13
CA THR A 251 -3.17 7.67 -1.35
C THR A 251 -2.54 7.37 -2.71
N GLY A 252 -2.34 6.08 -3.05
CA GLY A 252 -1.79 5.69 -4.34
C GLY A 252 -2.65 6.16 -5.52
N THR A 253 -3.97 6.07 -5.41
CA THR A 253 -4.91 6.55 -6.42
C THR A 253 -4.84 8.07 -6.56
N LEU A 254 -4.79 8.79 -5.43
CA LEU A 254 -4.66 10.25 -5.42
C LEU A 254 -3.36 10.69 -6.09
N HIS A 255 -2.22 10.06 -5.77
CA HIS A 255 -0.94 10.34 -6.41
C HIS A 255 -1.01 10.14 -7.93
N ALA A 256 -1.67 9.08 -8.40
CA ALA A 256 -1.83 8.83 -9.83
C ALA A 256 -2.64 9.93 -10.53
N HIS A 257 -3.74 10.40 -9.91
CA HIS A 257 -4.54 11.51 -10.43
C HIS A 257 -3.77 12.84 -10.43
N ILE A 258 -3.07 13.13 -9.33
CA ILE A 258 -2.23 14.34 -9.22
C ILE A 258 -1.15 14.33 -10.31
N LEU A 259 -0.47 13.19 -10.50
CA LEU A 259 0.58 13.06 -11.50
C LEU A 259 0.03 13.27 -12.91
N ALA A 260 -1.08 12.64 -13.24
CA ALA A 260 -1.75 12.83 -14.55
C ALA A 260 -2.07 14.32 -14.82
N ASP A 261 -2.61 15.01 -13.83
CA ASP A 261 -2.92 16.44 -13.88
C ASP A 261 -1.66 17.29 -14.07
N VAL A 262 -0.58 16.98 -13.33
CA VAL A 262 0.70 17.70 -13.41
C VAL A 262 1.31 17.54 -14.79
N LEU A 263 1.33 16.34 -15.33
CA LEU A 263 1.87 16.04 -16.66
C LEU A 263 1.06 16.72 -17.78
N ALA A 264 -0.26 16.82 -17.62
CA ALA A 264 -1.12 17.50 -18.59
C ALA A 264 -0.98 19.02 -18.61
N LYS A 265 -0.52 19.61 -17.50
CA LYS A 265 -0.49 21.08 -17.33
C LYS A 265 0.91 21.71 -17.45
N ASN A 266 1.97 20.91 -17.39
CA ASN A 266 3.33 21.40 -17.39
C ASN A 266 4.19 20.60 -18.37
N ASP A 267 4.90 21.29 -19.25
CA ASP A 267 5.85 20.67 -20.19
C ASP A 267 7.28 20.66 -19.62
N ASP A 268 7.61 21.60 -18.74
CA ASP A 268 8.93 21.71 -18.12
C ASP A 268 9.13 20.67 -16.99
N PRO A 269 10.16 19.81 -17.06
CA PRO A 269 10.45 18.80 -16.03
C PRO A 269 10.63 19.36 -14.62
N TRP A 270 11.24 20.55 -14.50
CA TRP A 270 11.43 21.23 -13.23
C TRP A 270 10.11 21.63 -12.58
N GLN A 271 9.21 22.24 -13.37
CA GLN A 271 7.89 22.63 -12.89
C GLN A 271 7.01 21.41 -12.57
N ARG A 272 7.16 20.32 -13.32
CA ARG A 272 6.47 19.03 -13.00
C ARG A 272 6.88 18.52 -11.62
N ALA A 273 8.17 18.49 -11.31
CA ALA A 273 8.67 18.02 -10.02
C ALA A 273 8.14 18.87 -8.86
N LEU A 274 8.22 20.20 -8.97
CA LEU A 274 7.70 21.13 -7.97
C LEU A 274 6.19 21.00 -7.76
N ALA A 275 5.42 20.99 -8.87
CA ALA A 275 3.97 20.91 -8.79
C ALA A 275 3.49 19.58 -8.21
N PHE A 276 4.17 18.47 -8.51
CA PHE A 276 3.86 17.17 -7.93
C PHE A 276 4.12 17.15 -6.43
N LYS A 277 5.30 17.61 -5.99
CA LYS A 277 5.63 17.75 -4.58
C LYS A 277 4.55 18.53 -3.84
N GLN A 278 4.30 19.77 -4.27
CA GLN A 278 3.35 20.69 -3.62
C GLN A 278 1.94 20.10 -3.44
N ARG A 279 1.53 19.23 -4.35
CA ARG A 279 0.17 18.64 -4.34
C ARG A 279 0.09 17.30 -3.61
N THR A 280 1.22 16.69 -3.29
CA THR A 280 1.28 15.39 -2.58
C THR A 280 1.74 15.54 -1.12
N GLU A 281 2.20 16.69 -0.71
CA GLU A 281 2.37 17.12 0.70
C GLU A 281 1.01 17.40 1.36
#